data_0a8decafd78439328d43345480b9c818
#
_entry.id   0a8decafd78439328d43345480b9c818
#
_cell.length_a   1.000
_cell.length_b   1.000
_cell.length_c   1.000
_cell.angle_alpha   90.00
_cell.angle_beta   90.00
_cell.angle_gamma   90.00
#
_symmetry.space_group_name_H-M   'P 1'
#
loop_
_entity.id
_entity.type
_entity.pdbx_description
1 polymer ?
#
loop_
_entity_poly.entity_id
_entity_poly.type
_entity_poly.pdbx_seq_one_letter_code
_entity_poly.pdbx_strand_id
1 'polypeptide(L)'
;RYQAGHGVWIAANPASWGAWAIPEAEVQVLPDVAGKDVLELGCGAAQWSVCLDQRGARVTGLDLSGRQLEHARRAVVTAGVEVRLVHGSAERLPVAEGVFDLVLSDHGAMSWGDPDRTVPEVARVLRPGGLLVFCASSPFLRLCWDDEAGQWGAPGDRLRRDYFGLKTEAEGDGAVSFTLPYGEWVRRFRAHGLAVEALVEPRPARGVVSPFYPDATAWVQRWPAELIWKVRREAPDSSRLSGEQRTG
;
A
#
# COMPACT_ATOMS: atom_id res chain seq x y z
N ARG A 1 14.17 -8.94 -6.09
CA ARG A 1 15.20 -9.43 -5.15
C ARG A 1 15.38 -8.41 -4.05
N TYR A 2 14.97 -8.74 -2.84
CA TYR A 2 15.25 -7.94 -1.65
C TYR A 2 16.76 -8.01 -1.39
N GLN A 3 17.50 -6.99 -1.80
CA GLN A 3 18.94 -6.92 -1.52
C GLN A 3 19.14 -6.52 -0.04
N ALA A 4 20.21 -6.98 0.59
CA ALA A 4 20.51 -6.69 2.00
C ALA A 4 20.49 -5.17 2.32
N GLY A 5 20.87 -4.32 1.35
CA GLY A 5 20.80 -2.86 1.48
C GLY A 5 19.40 -2.26 1.60
N HIS A 6 18.38 -2.91 1.02
CA HIS A 6 17.00 -2.43 1.10
C HIS A 6 16.45 -2.47 2.53
N GLY A 7 16.74 -3.55 3.27
CA GLY A 7 16.31 -3.66 4.67
C GLY A 7 16.94 -2.59 5.57
N VAL A 8 18.20 -2.25 5.33
CA VAL A 8 18.90 -1.17 6.06
C VAL A 8 18.28 0.18 5.76
N TRP A 9 17.98 0.46 4.48
CA TRP A 9 17.33 1.71 4.06
C TRP A 9 15.95 1.88 4.72
N ILE A 10 15.10 0.85 4.67
CA ILE A 10 13.76 0.89 5.25
C ILE A 10 13.85 1.07 6.77
N ALA A 11 14.73 0.34 7.46
CA ALA A 11 14.92 0.45 8.91
C ALA A 11 15.43 1.85 9.36
N ALA A 12 16.22 2.52 8.50
CA ALA A 12 16.72 3.87 8.76
C ALA A 12 15.65 4.96 8.55
N ASN A 13 14.53 4.63 7.90
CA ASN A 13 13.47 5.59 7.54
C ASN A 13 12.11 5.11 8.07
N PRO A 14 11.90 5.03 9.39
CA PRO A 14 10.62 4.61 9.96
C PRO A 14 9.54 5.66 9.65
N ALA A 15 8.28 5.22 9.58
CA ALA A 15 7.12 6.07 9.26
C ALA A 15 7.31 6.88 7.97
N SER A 16 7.82 6.25 6.94
CA SER A 16 7.99 6.86 5.62
C SER A 16 7.38 5.98 4.52
N TRP A 17 6.96 6.62 3.46
CA TRP A 17 6.29 6.01 2.32
C TRP A 17 7.21 5.76 1.16
N GLY A 18 7.02 4.61 0.55
CA GLY A 18 7.56 4.31 -0.76
C GLY A 18 9.06 4.09 -0.82
N ALA A 19 9.53 3.93 -2.05
CA ALA A 19 10.92 3.63 -2.36
C ALA A 19 11.87 4.81 -2.11
N TRP A 20 11.34 6.04 -1.99
CA TRP A 20 12.12 7.24 -1.68
C TRP A 20 12.00 7.67 -0.21
N ALA A 21 11.38 6.85 0.64
CA ALA A 21 11.23 7.08 2.07
C ALA A 21 10.71 8.48 2.41
N ILE A 22 9.60 8.87 1.78
CA ILE A 22 8.98 10.18 2.02
C ILE A 22 8.29 10.17 3.39
N PRO A 23 8.67 11.04 4.33
CA PRO A 23 8.15 11.00 5.70
C PRO A 23 6.62 11.19 5.75
N GLU A 24 5.95 10.39 6.59
CA GLU A 24 4.52 10.59 6.87
C GLU A 24 4.23 12.00 7.41
N ALA A 25 5.16 12.59 8.16
CA ALA A 25 5.05 13.96 8.67
C ALA A 25 4.94 15.02 7.56
N GLU A 26 5.41 14.72 6.34
CA GLU A 26 5.30 15.61 5.18
C GLU A 26 3.99 15.39 4.42
N VAL A 27 3.57 14.12 4.21
CA VAL A 27 2.38 13.80 3.42
C VAL A 27 1.08 13.82 4.23
N GLN A 28 1.15 13.51 5.52
CA GLN A 28 0.03 13.60 6.48
C GLN A 28 -1.25 12.89 6.02
N VAL A 29 -1.10 11.67 5.50
CA VAL A 29 -2.25 10.90 4.98
C VAL A 29 -2.89 10.01 6.03
N LEU A 30 -2.17 9.63 7.08
CA LEU A 30 -2.70 8.81 8.16
C LEU A 30 -3.50 9.63 9.16
N PRO A 31 -4.59 9.08 9.71
CA PRO A 31 -5.28 9.66 10.86
C PRO A 31 -4.47 9.45 12.14
N ASP A 32 -4.96 9.99 13.25
CA ASP A 32 -4.54 9.53 14.57
C ASP A 32 -4.89 8.04 14.72
N VAL A 33 -3.87 7.24 15.06
CA VAL A 33 -3.98 5.78 15.15
C VAL A 33 -4.04 5.27 16.59
N ALA A 34 -3.90 6.13 17.61
CA ALA A 34 -3.94 5.74 19.00
C ALA A 34 -5.26 5.01 19.33
N GLY A 35 -5.15 3.80 19.88
CA GLY A 35 -6.28 2.94 20.20
C GLY A 35 -7.06 2.37 19.02
N LYS A 36 -6.59 2.53 17.78
CA LYS A 36 -7.22 1.99 16.57
C LYS A 36 -6.75 0.57 16.27
N ASP A 37 -7.64 -0.21 15.64
CA ASP A 37 -7.30 -1.52 15.10
C ASP A 37 -6.79 -1.34 13.66
N VAL A 38 -5.52 -1.66 13.44
CA VAL A 38 -4.83 -1.42 12.16
C VAL A 38 -4.35 -2.73 11.55
N LEU A 39 -4.59 -2.91 10.25
CA LEU A 39 -4.02 -3.99 9.45
C LEU A 39 -2.95 -3.43 8.52
N GLU A 40 -1.70 -3.88 8.66
CA GLU A 40 -0.69 -3.73 7.61
C GLU A 40 -0.77 -4.90 6.64
N LEU A 41 -1.14 -4.61 5.39
CA LEU A 41 -1.44 -5.59 4.35
C LEU A 41 -0.24 -5.78 3.42
N GLY A 42 0.44 -6.93 3.55
CA GLY A 42 1.76 -7.17 2.98
C GLY A 42 2.84 -6.50 3.81
N CYS A 43 2.91 -6.87 5.10
CA CYS A 43 3.73 -6.15 6.09
C CYS A 43 5.24 -6.35 5.92
N GLY A 44 5.68 -7.30 5.09
CA GLY A 44 7.10 -7.58 4.92
C GLY A 44 7.79 -7.83 6.26
N ALA A 45 8.80 -7.02 6.57
CA ALA A 45 9.52 -7.07 7.84
C ALA A 45 8.90 -6.21 8.94
N ALA A 46 7.66 -5.75 8.78
CA ALA A 46 6.81 -5.06 9.78
C ALA A 46 7.31 -3.67 10.22
N GLN A 47 7.94 -2.89 9.33
CA GLN A 47 8.42 -1.55 9.68
C GLN A 47 7.27 -0.61 10.05
N TRP A 48 6.23 -0.57 9.23
CA TRP A 48 5.04 0.22 9.52
C TRP A 48 4.31 -0.33 10.75
N SER A 49 4.20 -1.67 10.89
CA SER A 49 3.58 -2.28 12.06
C SER A 49 4.24 -1.83 13.35
N VAL A 50 5.58 -1.86 13.43
CA VAL A 50 6.35 -1.40 14.60
C VAL A 50 6.06 0.08 14.88
N CYS A 51 6.12 0.92 13.84
CA CYS A 51 5.90 2.35 13.97
C CYS A 51 4.47 2.69 14.44
N LEU A 52 3.47 1.98 13.94
CA LEU A 52 2.06 2.19 14.30
C LEU A 52 1.76 1.74 15.73
N ASP A 53 2.34 0.61 16.18
CA ASP A 53 2.22 0.15 17.56
C ASP A 53 2.84 1.17 18.53
N GLN A 54 4.05 1.69 18.23
CA GLN A 54 4.69 2.75 19.02
C GLN A 54 3.87 4.04 19.10
N ARG A 55 2.93 4.24 18.18
CA ARG A 55 1.94 5.34 18.18
C ARG A 55 0.62 4.96 18.85
N GLY A 56 0.57 3.81 19.52
CA GLY A 56 -0.55 3.34 20.32
C GLY A 56 -1.66 2.61 19.54
N ALA A 57 -1.41 2.17 18.31
CA ALA A 57 -2.33 1.33 17.55
C ALA A 57 -2.28 -0.13 18.03
N ARG A 58 -3.38 -0.87 17.87
CA ARG A 58 -3.39 -2.34 17.95
C ARG A 58 -3.17 -2.91 16.56
N VAL A 59 -1.97 -3.41 16.29
CA VAL A 59 -1.55 -3.72 14.93
C VAL A 59 -1.61 -5.22 14.63
N THR A 60 -2.16 -5.54 13.45
CA THR A 60 -2.03 -6.85 12.82
C THR A 60 -1.22 -6.67 11.53
N GLY A 61 -0.11 -7.37 11.40
CA GLY A 61 0.67 -7.45 10.17
C GLY A 61 0.38 -8.76 9.45
N LEU A 62 -0.03 -8.70 8.18
CA LEU A 62 -0.25 -9.89 7.36
C LEU A 62 0.72 -9.91 6.18
N ASP A 63 1.33 -11.08 5.94
CA ASP A 63 2.17 -11.30 4.77
C ASP A 63 2.01 -12.73 4.23
N LEU A 64 2.15 -12.89 2.92
CA LEU A 64 2.13 -14.19 2.24
C LEU A 64 3.44 -14.96 2.41
N SER A 65 4.54 -14.24 2.64
CA SER A 65 5.89 -14.81 2.76
C SER A 65 6.23 -15.17 4.21
N GLY A 66 6.30 -16.46 4.52
CA GLY A 66 6.77 -16.94 5.82
C GLY A 66 8.17 -16.41 6.17
N ARG A 67 9.04 -16.21 5.16
CA ARG A 67 10.39 -15.64 5.34
C ARG A 67 10.35 -14.17 5.76
N GLN A 68 9.44 -13.39 5.18
CA GLN A 68 9.25 -11.99 5.62
C GLN A 68 8.74 -11.95 7.07
N LEU A 69 7.81 -12.81 7.42
CA LEU A 69 7.30 -12.90 8.80
C LEU A 69 8.36 -13.33 9.82
N GLU A 70 9.40 -14.07 9.42
CA GLU A 70 10.55 -14.32 10.30
C GLU A 70 11.37 -13.04 10.57
N HIS A 71 11.54 -12.19 9.56
CA HIS A 71 12.15 -10.86 9.74
C HIS A 71 11.25 -9.97 10.60
N ALA A 72 9.95 -9.96 10.35
CA ALA A 72 8.96 -9.22 11.14
C ALA A 72 8.98 -9.59 12.62
N ARG A 73 9.02 -10.89 12.96
CA ARG A 73 9.10 -11.36 14.35
C ARG A 73 10.35 -10.81 15.04
N ARG A 74 11.50 -10.82 14.35
CA ARG A 74 12.74 -10.26 14.91
C ARG A 74 12.63 -8.75 15.13
N ALA A 75 12.08 -8.02 14.18
CA ALA A 75 11.88 -6.58 14.28
C ALA A 75 10.94 -6.21 15.45
N VAL A 76 9.81 -6.90 15.58
CA VAL A 76 8.84 -6.72 16.66
C VAL A 76 9.49 -6.96 18.04
N VAL A 77 10.22 -8.07 18.20
CA VAL A 77 10.94 -8.38 19.46
C VAL A 77 12.01 -7.33 19.76
N THR A 78 12.81 -6.93 18.77
CA THR A 78 13.86 -5.92 18.94
C THR A 78 13.29 -4.56 19.33
N ALA A 79 12.14 -4.18 18.77
CA ALA A 79 11.47 -2.93 19.08
C ALA A 79 10.69 -2.95 20.41
N GLY A 80 10.47 -4.11 21.00
CA GLY A 80 9.70 -4.27 22.24
C GLY A 80 8.22 -3.91 22.10
N VAL A 81 7.62 -4.19 20.93
CA VAL A 81 6.23 -3.87 20.60
C VAL A 81 5.37 -5.13 20.47
N GLU A 82 4.03 -4.96 20.47
CA GLU A 82 3.06 -6.05 20.36
C GLU A 82 2.32 -6.03 19.03
N VAL A 83 2.85 -6.73 18.03
CA VAL A 83 2.22 -6.87 16.71
C VAL A 83 1.74 -8.30 16.50
N ARG A 84 0.47 -8.47 16.14
CA ARG A 84 -0.08 -9.77 15.73
C ARG A 84 0.36 -10.07 14.29
N LEU A 85 1.25 -11.03 14.10
CA LEU A 85 1.70 -11.45 12.77
C LEU A 85 0.88 -12.63 12.24
N VAL A 86 0.35 -12.50 11.02
CA VAL A 86 -0.52 -13.48 10.36
C VAL A 86 0.10 -13.89 9.03
N HIS A 87 0.28 -15.20 8.82
CA HIS A 87 0.66 -15.76 7.53
C HIS A 87 -0.60 -16.01 6.70
N GLY A 88 -0.75 -15.32 5.57
CA GLY A 88 -1.94 -15.42 4.75
C GLY A 88 -1.91 -14.59 3.49
N SER A 89 -2.90 -14.82 2.62
CA SER A 89 -3.08 -14.05 1.39
C SER A 89 -4.02 -12.86 1.63
N ALA A 90 -3.67 -11.71 1.06
CA ALA A 90 -4.52 -10.53 1.00
C ALA A 90 -5.77 -10.71 0.15
N GLU A 91 -5.75 -11.68 -0.76
CA GLU A 91 -6.88 -12.02 -1.61
C GLU A 91 -7.98 -12.85 -0.91
N ARG A 92 -7.68 -13.31 0.32
CA ARG A 92 -8.59 -14.02 1.20
C ARG A 92 -8.10 -13.88 2.64
N LEU A 93 -8.50 -12.81 3.28
CA LEU A 93 -8.06 -12.47 4.63
C LEU A 93 -8.67 -13.40 5.69
N PRO A 94 -7.85 -14.06 6.56
CA PRO A 94 -8.34 -14.95 7.61
C PRO A 94 -8.83 -14.15 8.83
N VAL A 95 -9.64 -13.13 8.60
CA VAL A 95 -10.20 -12.25 9.64
C VAL A 95 -11.67 -11.96 9.36
N ALA A 96 -12.42 -11.62 10.41
CA ALA A 96 -13.83 -11.27 10.30
C ALA A 96 -14.03 -9.94 9.55
N GLU A 97 -15.26 -9.66 9.13
CA GLU A 97 -15.65 -8.39 8.55
C GLU A 97 -15.70 -7.28 9.61
N GLY A 98 -15.44 -6.04 9.19
CA GLY A 98 -15.65 -4.85 10.01
C GLY A 98 -14.81 -4.79 11.29
N VAL A 99 -13.57 -5.27 11.26
CA VAL A 99 -12.69 -5.34 12.44
C VAL A 99 -11.61 -4.27 12.49
N PHE A 100 -11.27 -3.63 11.37
CA PHE A 100 -10.21 -2.64 11.30
C PHE A 100 -10.72 -1.22 11.07
N ASP A 101 -10.09 -0.27 11.74
CA ASP A 101 -10.29 1.18 11.53
C ASP A 101 -9.43 1.69 10.36
N LEU A 102 -8.27 1.05 10.15
CA LEU A 102 -7.31 1.39 9.10
C LEU A 102 -6.71 0.12 8.48
N VAL A 103 -6.66 0.08 7.17
CA VAL A 103 -5.81 -0.85 6.41
C VAL A 103 -4.71 -0.03 5.75
N LEU A 104 -3.45 -0.41 5.97
CA LEU A 104 -2.28 0.24 5.39
C LEU A 104 -1.53 -0.76 4.51
N SER A 105 -0.99 -0.30 3.38
CA SER A 105 -0.11 -1.10 2.52
C SER A 105 0.90 -0.19 1.82
N ASP A 106 2.18 -0.38 2.10
CA ASP A 106 3.24 0.39 1.44
C ASP A 106 4.05 -0.55 0.54
N HIS A 107 3.87 -0.46 -0.77
CA HIS A 107 4.38 -1.43 -1.75
C HIS A 107 4.15 -2.89 -1.35
N GLY A 108 3.15 -3.12 -0.51
CA GLY A 108 2.75 -4.43 0.00
C GLY A 108 1.71 -5.10 -0.91
N ALA A 109 0.73 -5.75 -0.29
CA ALA A 109 -0.21 -6.58 -1.02
C ALA A 109 -1.14 -5.83 -2.00
N MET A 110 -1.31 -4.50 -1.86
CA MET A 110 -2.04 -3.70 -2.86
C MET A 110 -1.29 -3.56 -4.19
N SER A 111 0.03 -3.87 -4.21
CA SER A 111 0.85 -3.93 -5.43
C SER A 111 1.06 -5.35 -5.93
N TRP A 112 0.93 -6.38 -5.07
CA TRP A 112 1.30 -7.77 -5.37
C TRP A 112 0.11 -8.74 -5.39
N GLY A 113 -1.04 -8.36 -4.87
CA GLY A 113 -2.27 -9.15 -4.92
C GLY A 113 -3.18 -8.67 -6.05
N ASP A 114 -3.99 -9.58 -6.60
CA ASP A 114 -4.97 -9.24 -7.63
C ASP A 114 -5.98 -8.20 -7.10
N PRO A 115 -6.04 -6.99 -7.67
CA PRO A 115 -6.97 -5.95 -7.23
C PRO A 115 -8.45 -6.35 -7.27
N ASP A 116 -8.80 -7.29 -8.16
CA ASP A 116 -10.17 -7.80 -8.25
C ASP A 116 -10.52 -8.72 -7.05
N ARG A 117 -9.53 -9.11 -6.25
CA ARG A 117 -9.68 -9.91 -5.03
C ARG A 117 -9.29 -9.16 -3.77
N THR A 118 -8.23 -8.35 -3.81
CA THR A 118 -7.76 -7.60 -2.63
C THR A 118 -8.69 -6.44 -2.26
N VAL A 119 -9.22 -5.71 -3.24
CA VAL A 119 -10.11 -4.56 -2.97
C VAL A 119 -11.40 -4.98 -2.24
N PRO A 120 -12.15 -6.03 -2.67
CA PRO A 120 -13.32 -6.51 -1.93
C PRO A 120 -12.98 -7.01 -0.52
N GLU A 121 -11.83 -7.67 -0.32
CA GLU A 121 -11.41 -8.13 1.01
C GLU A 121 -11.06 -6.95 1.93
N VAL A 122 -10.37 -5.93 1.42
CA VAL A 122 -10.12 -4.69 2.17
C VAL A 122 -11.44 -4.02 2.56
N ALA A 123 -12.38 -3.89 1.63
CA ALA A 123 -13.70 -3.32 1.91
C ALA A 123 -14.44 -4.13 2.98
N ARG A 124 -14.35 -5.46 2.95
CA ARG A 124 -14.99 -6.35 3.92
C ARG A 124 -14.44 -6.17 5.34
N VAL A 125 -13.12 -6.12 5.49
CA VAL A 125 -12.48 -6.10 6.81
C VAL A 125 -12.45 -4.72 7.48
N LEU A 126 -12.57 -3.64 6.72
CA LEU A 126 -12.71 -2.29 7.26
C LEU A 126 -14.05 -2.12 7.96
N ARG A 127 -14.08 -1.39 9.07
CA ARG A 127 -15.34 -0.87 9.66
C ARG A 127 -15.98 0.15 8.71
N PRO A 128 -17.30 0.34 8.77
CA PRO A 128 -17.92 1.52 8.17
C PRO A 128 -17.21 2.80 8.63
N GLY A 129 -16.83 3.66 7.70
CA GLY A 129 -16.02 4.85 7.97
C GLY A 129 -14.52 4.58 8.14
N GLY A 130 -14.06 3.34 8.09
CA GLY A 130 -12.64 2.98 8.12
C GLY A 130 -11.89 3.41 6.85
N LEU A 131 -10.57 3.48 6.96
CA LEU A 131 -9.69 3.96 5.88
C LEU A 131 -8.83 2.83 5.31
N LEU A 132 -8.66 2.84 3.99
CA LEU A 132 -7.54 2.24 3.29
C LEU A 132 -6.56 3.34 2.91
N VAL A 133 -5.28 3.19 3.29
CA VAL A 133 -4.19 4.05 2.80
C VAL A 133 -3.10 3.16 2.23
N PHE A 134 -2.74 3.36 0.97
CA PHE A 134 -1.68 2.55 0.38
C PHE A 134 -0.83 3.34 -0.61
N CYS A 135 0.47 3.00 -0.63
CA CYS A 135 1.43 3.47 -1.61
C CYS A 135 1.69 2.39 -2.66
N ALA A 136 1.72 2.78 -3.91
CA ALA A 136 2.03 1.90 -5.05
C ALA A 136 2.74 2.68 -6.16
N SER A 137 3.36 1.97 -7.09
CA SER A 137 3.95 2.58 -8.27
C SER A 137 2.92 3.32 -9.10
N SER A 138 3.30 4.49 -9.59
CA SER A 138 2.47 5.29 -10.48
C SER A 138 2.38 4.63 -11.87
N PRO A 139 1.23 4.72 -12.56
CA PRO A 139 1.15 4.37 -13.98
C PRO A 139 2.18 5.10 -14.84
N PHE A 140 2.54 6.34 -14.50
CA PHE A 140 3.57 7.09 -15.21
C PHE A 140 4.94 6.41 -15.18
N LEU A 141 5.34 5.93 -14.00
CA LEU A 141 6.60 5.21 -13.87
C LEU A 141 6.64 4.00 -14.81
N ARG A 142 5.55 3.24 -14.84
CA ARG A 142 5.46 2.02 -15.66
C ARG A 142 5.37 2.32 -17.16
N LEU A 143 4.65 3.36 -17.55
CA LEU A 143 4.55 3.79 -18.93
C LEU A 143 5.91 4.23 -19.50
N CYS A 144 6.73 4.90 -18.69
CA CYS A 144 8.03 5.43 -19.09
C CYS A 144 9.19 4.45 -18.84
N TRP A 145 8.92 3.28 -18.25
CA TRP A 145 9.96 2.31 -17.90
C TRP A 145 10.61 1.70 -19.13
N ASP A 146 11.93 1.77 -19.16
CA ASP A 146 12.79 1.17 -20.18
C ASP A 146 13.56 0.00 -19.56
N ASP A 147 13.21 -1.21 -19.96
CA ASP A 147 13.82 -2.44 -19.43
C ASP A 147 15.28 -2.61 -19.88
N GLU A 148 15.68 -1.91 -20.96
CA GLU A 148 17.03 -1.94 -21.51
C GLU A 148 17.95 -0.85 -20.93
N ALA A 149 17.39 0.10 -20.16
CA ALA A 149 18.15 1.18 -19.55
C ALA A 149 18.78 0.75 -18.22
N GLY A 150 20.10 0.96 -18.07
CA GLY A 150 20.81 0.62 -16.82
C GLY A 150 20.85 -0.88 -16.54
N GLN A 151 21.17 -1.22 -15.29
CA GLN A 151 21.28 -2.63 -14.84
C GLN A 151 19.91 -3.28 -14.55
N TRP A 152 18.90 -2.48 -14.19
CA TRP A 152 17.59 -2.95 -13.72
C TRP A 152 16.42 -2.34 -14.50
N GLY A 153 16.69 -1.61 -15.58
CA GLY A 153 15.76 -0.70 -16.20
C GLY A 153 15.72 0.66 -15.49
N ALA A 154 15.26 1.68 -16.20
CA ALA A 154 15.06 3.01 -15.65
C ALA A 154 13.93 3.75 -16.39
N PRO A 155 13.23 4.70 -15.74
CA PRO A 155 12.23 5.49 -16.45
C PRO A 155 12.89 6.54 -17.36
N GLY A 156 12.42 6.59 -18.60
CA GLY A 156 12.82 7.59 -19.60
C GLY A 156 11.79 8.71 -19.78
N ASP A 157 11.94 9.47 -20.85
CA ASP A 157 11.06 10.61 -21.19
C ASP A 157 10.03 10.26 -22.31
N ARG A 158 9.86 8.98 -22.60
CA ARG A 158 8.95 8.47 -23.61
C ARG A 158 8.00 7.43 -23.02
N LEU A 159 6.74 7.43 -23.50
CA LEU A 159 5.81 6.35 -23.25
C LEU A 159 6.22 5.12 -24.06
N ARG A 160 6.37 3.99 -23.38
CA ARG A 160 6.82 2.73 -23.96
C ARG A 160 5.76 1.62 -23.90
N ARG A 161 4.65 1.87 -23.21
CA ARG A 161 3.56 0.92 -23.02
C ARG A 161 2.22 1.58 -23.24
N ASP A 162 1.21 0.78 -23.53
CA ASP A 162 -0.18 1.24 -23.64
C ASP A 162 -0.79 1.44 -22.25
N TYR A 163 -1.34 2.62 -22.00
CA TYR A 163 -1.96 2.97 -20.73
C TYR A 163 -3.15 2.06 -20.38
N PHE A 164 -4.03 1.79 -21.35
CA PHE A 164 -5.20 0.94 -21.15
C PHE A 164 -4.88 -0.56 -21.04
N GLY A 165 -3.65 -0.95 -21.38
CA GLY A 165 -3.14 -2.30 -21.22
C GLY A 165 -2.44 -2.56 -19.88
N LEU A 166 -2.23 -1.53 -19.06
CA LEU A 166 -1.60 -1.68 -17.76
C LEU A 166 -2.50 -2.51 -16.83
N LYS A 167 -2.00 -3.64 -16.34
CA LYS A 167 -2.64 -4.44 -15.30
C LYS A 167 -1.62 -5.26 -14.53
N THR A 168 -0.92 -6.16 -15.21
CA THR A 168 0.00 -7.11 -14.58
C THR A 168 1.38 -7.03 -15.23
N GLU A 169 2.40 -7.21 -14.43
CA GLU A 169 3.77 -7.37 -14.88
C GLU A 169 4.40 -8.58 -14.21
N ALA A 170 5.03 -9.43 -15.02
CA ALA A 170 5.83 -10.53 -14.50
C ALA A 170 7.17 -10.00 -14.02
N GLU A 171 7.50 -10.26 -12.79
CA GLU A 171 8.82 -9.95 -12.21
C GLU A 171 9.79 -11.10 -12.50
N GLY A 172 11.08 -10.81 -12.53
CA GLY A 172 12.11 -11.78 -12.92
C GLY A 172 12.25 -13.01 -12.00
N ASP A 173 11.55 -13.04 -10.87
CA ASP A 173 11.49 -14.17 -9.92
C ASP A 173 10.17 -14.96 -9.99
N GLY A 174 9.31 -14.64 -10.95
CA GLY A 174 8.01 -15.29 -11.14
C GLY A 174 6.88 -14.67 -10.32
N ALA A 175 7.13 -13.63 -9.55
CA ALA A 175 6.08 -12.83 -8.93
C ALA A 175 5.34 -11.99 -9.98
N VAL A 176 4.12 -11.57 -9.65
CA VAL A 176 3.32 -10.68 -10.50
C VAL A 176 3.02 -9.43 -9.71
N SER A 177 3.35 -8.26 -10.27
CA SER A 177 2.94 -6.98 -9.74
C SER A 177 1.76 -6.39 -10.53
N PHE A 178 1.00 -5.52 -9.86
CA PHE A 178 -0.19 -4.92 -10.43
C PHE A 178 -0.04 -3.40 -10.44
N THR A 179 -0.11 -2.81 -11.62
CA THR A 179 -0.22 -1.36 -11.80
C THR A 179 -1.43 -1.08 -12.67
N LEU A 180 -2.42 -0.39 -12.12
CA LEU A 180 -3.66 -0.10 -12.84
C LEU A 180 -3.71 1.35 -13.29
N PRO A 181 -4.39 1.63 -14.42
CA PRO A 181 -4.87 2.98 -14.74
C PRO A 181 -5.65 3.61 -13.57
N TYR A 182 -5.56 4.92 -13.39
CA TYR A 182 -6.26 5.62 -12.30
C TYR A 182 -7.77 5.34 -12.29
N GLY A 183 -8.42 5.38 -13.47
CA GLY A 183 -9.84 5.11 -13.60
C GLY A 183 -10.23 3.70 -13.18
N GLU A 184 -9.33 2.73 -13.38
CA GLU A 184 -9.55 1.34 -13.00
C GLU A 184 -9.52 1.14 -11.48
N TRP A 185 -8.64 1.86 -10.77
CA TRP A 185 -8.67 1.90 -9.30
C TRP A 185 -9.96 2.51 -8.78
N VAL A 186 -10.34 3.70 -9.28
CA VAL A 186 -11.57 4.39 -8.87
C VAL A 186 -12.81 3.54 -9.11
N ARG A 187 -12.89 2.86 -10.28
CA ARG A 187 -14.00 1.96 -10.60
C ARG A 187 -14.13 0.82 -9.60
N ARG A 188 -13.01 0.17 -9.23
CA ARG A 188 -12.99 -0.93 -8.25
C ARG A 188 -13.38 -0.45 -6.86
N PHE A 189 -12.83 0.67 -6.43
CA PHE A 189 -13.19 1.23 -5.12
C PHE A 189 -14.68 1.47 -5.02
N ARG A 190 -15.27 2.17 -6.00
CA ARG A 190 -16.70 2.47 -6.00
C ARG A 190 -17.59 1.22 -6.06
N ALA A 191 -17.17 0.19 -6.79
CA ALA A 191 -17.90 -1.07 -6.87
C ALA A 191 -18.02 -1.79 -5.51
N HIS A 192 -17.14 -1.46 -4.55
CA HIS A 192 -17.10 -2.07 -3.23
C HIS A 192 -17.37 -1.09 -2.08
N GLY A 193 -18.04 0.03 -2.36
CA GLY A 193 -18.42 1.02 -1.34
C GLY A 193 -17.23 1.73 -0.71
N LEU A 194 -16.19 1.95 -1.51
CA LEU A 194 -14.99 2.68 -1.13
C LEU A 194 -14.94 4.01 -1.89
N ALA A 195 -14.88 5.14 -1.17
CA ALA A 195 -14.80 6.48 -1.73
C ALA A 195 -13.36 7.02 -1.65
N VAL A 196 -12.83 7.54 -2.75
CA VAL A 196 -11.51 8.18 -2.78
C VAL A 196 -11.60 9.53 -2.06
N GLU A 197 -10.84 9.71 -0.98
CA GLU A 197 -10.69 10.99 -0.28
C GLU A 197 -9.53 11.82 -0.82
N ALA A 198 -8.42 11.15 -1.14
CA ALA A 198 -7.25 11.81 -1.72
C ALA A 198 -6.43 10.83 -2.58
N LEU A 199 -5.76 11.40 -3.55
CA LEU A 199 -4.65 10.79 -4.27
C LEU A 199 -3.47 11.75 -4.16
N VAL A 200 -2.42 11.31 -3.48
CA VAL A 200 -1.20 12.09 -3.29
C VAL A 200 -0.13 11.56 -4.25
N GLU A 201 0.50 12.45 -4.98
CA GLU A 201 1.65 12.19 -5.84
C GLU A 201 2.90 12.74 -5.15
N PRO A 202 3.54 11.94 -4.28
CA PRO A 202 4.62 12.45 -3.46
C PRO A 202 5.87 12.72 -4.32
N ARG A 203 6.56 13.80 -4.00
CA ARG A 203 7.84 14.16 -4.64
C ARG A 203 8.95 14.06 -3.61
N PRO A 204 9.96 13.21 -3.80
CA PRO A 204 11.08 13.14 -2.88
C PRO A 204 11.87 14.44 -2.85
N ALA A 205 12.52 14.72 -1.73
CA ALA A 205 13.43 15.86 -1.62
C ALA A 205 14.57 15.76 -2.66
N ARG A 206 15.08 16.90 -3.11
CA ARG A 206 16.15 16.94 -4.11
C ARG A 206 17.39 16.20 -3.61
N GLY A 207 17.95 15.35 -4.47
CA GLY A 207 19.16 14.58 -4.16
C GLY A 207 18.94 13.28 -3.40
N VAL A 208 17.72 12.97 -2.98
CA VAL A 208 17.41 11.65 -2.40
C VAL A 208 17.51 10.59 -3.49
N VAL A 209 18.36 9.59 -3.25
CA VAL A 209 18.56 8.44 -4.15
C VAL A 209 17.90 7.23 -3.53
N SER A 210 16.95 6.63 -4.24
CA SER A 210 16.34 5.38 -3.83
C SER A 210 17.25 4.20 -4.15
N PRO A 211 17.49 3.28 -3.21
CA PRO A 211 18.23 2.06 -3.52
C PRO A 211 17.45 1.10 -4.44
N PHE A 212 16.14 1.32 -4.57
CA PHE A 212 15.28 0.55 -5.46
C PHE A 212 15.31 1.06 -6.91
N TYR A 213 15.54 2.37 -7.07
CA TYR A 213 15.52 3.08 -8.35
C TYR A 213 16.67 4.10 -8.44
N PRO A 214 17.93 3.66 -8.42
CA PRO A 214 19.08 4.57 -8.34
C PRO A 214 19.16 5.51 -9.55
N ASP A 215 18.72 5.06 -10.72
CA ASP A 215 18.80 5.81 -11.97
C ASP A 215 17.59 6.74 -12.19
N ALA A 216 16.59 6.73 -11.27
CA ALA A 216 15.38 7.54 -11.39
C ALA A 216 15.45 8.90 -10.69
N THR A 217 16.57 9.26 -10.02
CA THR A 217 16.68 10.45 -9.16
C THR A 217 16.31 11.77 -9.85
N ALA A 218 16.74 11.97 -11.09
CA ALA A 218 16.38 13.17 -11.84
C ALA A 218 14.94 13.09 -12.41
N TRP A 219 14.49 11.91 -12.74
CA TRP A 219 13.18 11.66 -13.33
C TRP A 219 12.06 11.98 -12.33
N VAL A 220 12.18 11.52 -11.07
CA VAL A 220 11.17 11.72 -10.02
C VAL A 220 11.00 13.17 -9.57
N GLN A 221 11.93 14.03 -9.94
CA GLN A 221 11.78 15.48 -9.72
C GLN A 221 10.83 16.13 -10.72
N ARG A 222 10.48 15.44 -11.80
CA ARG A 222 9.63 15.95 -12.90
C ARG A 222 8.30 15.18 -13.01
N TRP A 223 8.29 13.90 -12.63
CA TRP A 223 7.18 12.99 -12.87
C TRP A 223 6.86 12.18 -11.62
N PRO A 224 5.58 11.87 -11.35
CA PRO A 224 5.20 11.07 -10.20
C PRO A 224 5.64 9.60 -10.40
N ALA A 225 6.48 9.11 -9.49
CA ALA A 225 6.90 7.71 -9.50
C ALA A 225 5.98 6.81 -8.66
N GLU A 226 5.38 7.38 -7.64
CA GLU A 226 4.54 6.69 -6.67
C GLU A 226 3.25 7.48 -6.42
N LEU A 227 2.27 6.76 -5.91
CA LEU A 227 0.95 7.27 -5.55
C LEU A 227 0.59 6.81 -4.16
N ILE A 228 0.06 7.70 -3.33
CA ILE A 228 -0.57 7.33 -2.08
C ILE A 228 -2.08 7.56 -2.21
N TRP A 229 -2.82 6.48 -2.18
CA TRP A 229 -4.28 6.50 -2.17
C TRP A 229 -4.80 6.57 -0.75
N LYS A 230 -5.73 7.46 -0.49
CA LYS A 230 -6.52 7.53 0.72
C LYS A 230 -7.98 7.30 0.37
N VAL A 231 -8.54 6.21 0.86
CA VAL A 231 -9.85 5.71 0.44
C VAL A 231 -10.67 5.34 1.67
N ARG A 232 -11.91 5.82 1.76
CA ARG A 232 -12.79 5.57 2.90
C ARG A 232 -13.84 4.53 2.59
N ARG A 233 -14.06 3.57 3.49
CA ARG A 233 -15.26 2.73 3.44
C ARG A 233 -16.48 3.58 3.79
N GLU A 234 -17.44 3.66 2.86
CA GLU A 234 -18.69 4.37 3.07
C GLU A 234 -19.49 3.71 4.20
N ALA A 235 -20.14 4.54 5.02
CA ALA A 235 -21.10 4.04 5.98
C ALA A 235 -22.37 3.58 5.25
N PRO A 236 -23.08 2.55 5.74
CA PRO A 236 -24.38 2.20 5.19
C PRO A 236 -25.29 3.42 5.22
N ASP A 237 -25.97 3.69 4.11
CA ASP A 237 -26.93 4.79 3.99
C ASP A 237 -28.12 4.52 4.93
N SER A 238 -28.16 5.21 6.07
CA SER A 238 -29.21 5.09 7.06
C SER A 238 -30.60 5.53 6.55
N SER A 239 -30.64 6.22 5.42
CA SER A 239 -31.91 6.66 4.80
C SER A 239 -32.68 5.51 4.14
N ARG A 240 -32.01 4.45 3.73
CA ARG A 240 -32.64 3.27 3.12
C ARG A 240 -33.32 2.33 4.11
N LEU A 241 -32.91 2.33 5.38
CA LEU A 241 -33.50 1.49 6.42
C LEU A 241 -34.83 2.03 6.98
N SER A 242 -35.15 3.30 6.73
CA SER A 242 -36.41 3.91 7.20
C SER A 242 -37.58 3.76 6.23
N GLY A 243 -37.36 3.21 5.04
CA GLY A 243 -38.40 3.03 3.99
C GLY A 243 -39.22 1.74 4.10
N GLU A 244 -38.69 0.70 4.74
CA GLU A 244 -39.35 -0.62 4.78
C GLU A 244 -40.34 -0.80 5.97
N GLN A 245 -40.39 0.14 6.91
CA GLN A 245 -41.33 0.04 8.06
C GLN A 245 -42.63 0.85 7.91
N ARG A 246 -42.95 1.40 6.72
CA ARG A 246 -44.19 2.18 6.49
C ARG A 246 -45.21 1.54 5.57
N THR A 247 -45.11 0.26 5.28
CA THR A 247 -46.18 -0.48 4.55
C THR A 247 -46.45 -1.77 5.30
N GLY A 248 -47.23 -1.65 6.36
CA GLY A 248 -47.87 -2.73 7.08
C GLY A 248 -49.21 -2.25 7.65
#